data_2c4836156b6cab92200ed2aa79d638cf
#
_entry.id   2c4836156b6cab92200ed2aa79d638cf
#
_cell.length_a   1.000
_cell.length_b   1.000
_cell.length_c   1.000
_cell.angle_alpha   90.00
_cell.angle_beta   90.00
_cell.angle_gamma   90.00
#
_symmetry.space_group_name_H-M   'P 1'
#
loop_
_entity.id
_entity.type
_entity.pdbx_description
1 polymer ?
#
loop_
_entity_poly.entity_id
_entity_poly.type
_entity_poly.pdbx_seq_one_letter_code
_entity_poly.pdbx_strand_id
1 'polypeptide(L)'
;GGARRRRPTAILCRTTMGKGVSFMEDKPDYHGKAASGDLYRQAMKELGQPDLVALAAEHKKAKFSAARAVEPLEAVLDLGAAKVYGPADTTDNRSAFGSALAEVGQLNYKKTGRAPVLVFDCDLAGSVKTGEFAKKCPDNFIQCGIQENTTATAAGAASAGGVVSVWADFGVFGLAEAYNQQRMNDVNRAGEKLVLTHVGLDVGEDGMTHQCIDYVSLMSNFFNWKLVVPADPNQTDRATRWALKTAGNVCLAMGRSKLPALCANGKPLLARDFTYGEAVKVREGKDAAILALGAMAGRAVQAAELLAEKGVETAVYAVSCPLEIDERALTEAFQTGTVLTVEDHNVVSGMGSLWLARAEELGLHSVARRLGVHRYGDSGPSEEVYAAMGLSADKIAESLEELKKVAR
;
A
#
# COMPACT_ATOMS: atom_id res chain seq x y z
N GLY A 1 -37.92 9.80 10.31
CA GLY A 1 -37.56 9.97 11.69
C GLY A 1 -37.68 8.64 12.45
N GLY A 2 -36.73 7.72 12.28
CA GLY A 2 -36.77 6.46 13.01
C GLY A 2 -36.12 6.63 14.38
N ALA A 3 -36.84 6.26 15.44
CA ALA A 3 -36.28 6.11 16.77
C ALA A 3 -35.05 5.17 16.69
N ARG A 4 -33.90 5.59 17.22
CA ARG A 4 -32.70 4.76 17.36
C ARG A 4 -33.05 3.51 18.16
N ARG A 5 -33.22 2.39 17.49
CA ARG A 5 -33.36 1.10 18.14
C ARG A 5 -32.01 0.66 18.67
N ARG A 6 -31.92 0.35 19.96
CA ARG A 6 -30.66 -0.15 20.60
C ARG A 6 -30.35 -1.62 20.28
N ARG A 7 -30.98 -2.19 19.26
CA ARG A 7 -30.80 -3.60 18.86
C ARG A 7 -30.39 -3.66 17.37
N PRO A 8 -29.55 -4.59 16.96
CA PRO A 8 -29.31 -4.87 15.55
C PRO A 8 -30.63 -5.06 14.81
N THR A 9 -30.74 -4.47 13.63
CA THR A 9 -31.97 -4.55 12.84
C THR A 9 -31.60 -5.05 11.45
N ALA A 10 -32.13 -6.21 11.07
CA ALA A 10 -32.07 -6.71 9.69
C ALA A 10 -33.33 -6.27 8.94
N ILE A 11 -33.18 -5.72 7.76
CA ILE A 11 -34.28 -5.37 6.86
C ILE A 11 -34.20 -6.33 5.68
N LEU A 12 -35.17 -7.24 5.59
CA LEU A 12 -35.32 -8.14 4.47
C LEU A 12 -36.21 -7.48 3.41
N CYS A 13 -35.64 -7.16 2.27
CA CYS A 13 -36.35 -6.58 1.12
C CYS A 13 -36.73 -7.70 0.15
N ARG A 14 -38.01 -7.92 -0.06
CA ARG A 14 -38.50 -8.79 -1.13
C ARG A 14 -38.58 -7.97 -2.41
N THR A 15 -37.62 -8.16 -3.27
CA THR A 15 -37.48 -7.37 -4.51
C THR A 15 -37.81 -8.24 -5.73
N THR A 16 -38.23 -7.58 -6.81
CA THR A 16 -38.40 -8.17 -8.14
C THR A 16 -37.55 -7.36 -9.12
N MET A 17 -36.73 -8.02 -9.91
CA MET A 17 -35.90 -7.35 -10.93
C MET A 17 -36.80 -6.64 -11.95
N GLY A 18 -36.51 -5.37 -12.27
CA GLY A 18 -37.29 -4.58 -13.25
C GLY A 18 -38.75 -4.31 -12.84
N LYS A 19 -39.08 -4.39 -11.54
CA LYS A 19 -40.43 -4.23 -11.03
C LYS A 19 -41.12 -2.97 -11.52
N GLY A 20 -42.36 -3.12 -12.00
CA GLY A 20 -43.19 -2.02 -12.46
C GLY A 20 -43.08 -1.76 -13.95
N VAL A 21 -42.21 -2.49 -14.67
CA VAL A 21 -42.09 -2.41 -16.12
C VAL A 21 -42.35 -3.78 -16.74
N SER A 22 -43.50 -3.94 -17.40
CA SER A 22 -44.03 -5.24 -17.80
C SER A 22 -43.07 -6.09 -18.66
N PHE A 23 -42.29 -5.47 -19.53
CA PHE A 23 -41.34 -6.15 -20.41
C PHE A 23 -39.96 -6.38 -19.77
N MET A 24 -39.67 -5.80 -18.57
CA MET A 24 -38.41 -5.95 -17.86
C MET A 24 -38.52 -6.83 -16.62
N GLU A 25 -39.73 -6.95 -16.05
CA GLU A 25 -39.96 -7.67 -14.78
C GLU A 25 -39.55 -9.13 -14.92
N ASP A 26 -38.63 -9.58 -14.03
CA ASP A 26 -38.02 -10.92 -14.00
C ASP A 26 -37.35 -11.34 -15.34
N LYS A 27 -36.90 -10.37 -16.15
CA LYS A 27 -36.21 -10.63 -17.41
C LYS A 27 -34.70 -10.38 -17.28
N PRO A 28 -33.84 -11.41 -17.18
CA PRO A 28 -32.39 -11.27 -17.04
C PRO A 28 -31.74 -10.51 -18.19
N ASP A 29 -32.36 -10.48 -19.38
CA ASP A 29 -31.90 -9.74 -20.56
C ASP A 29 -31.72 -8.23 -20.28
N TYR A 30 -32.41 -7.68 -19.30
CA TYR A 30 -32.35 -6.27 -18.91
C TYR A 30 -31.32 -5.96 -17.81
N HIS A 31 -30.53 -6.95 -17.42
CA HIS A 31 -29.46 -6.71 -16.42
C HIS A 31 -28.48 -5.63 -16.87
N GLY A 32 -28.11 -5.60 -18.13
CA GLY A 32 -27.18 -4.61 -18.70
C GLY A 32 -27.74 -3.83 -19.89
N LYS A 33 -29.05 -3.92 -20.16
CA LYS A 33 -29.69 -3.31 -21.31
C LYS A 33 -30.65 -2.22 -20.90
N ALA A 34 -30.37 -0.99 -21.31
CA ALA A 34 -31.27 0.13 -21.09
C ALA A 34 -32.44 0.09 -22.08
N ALA A 35 -33.64 0.41 -21.63
CA ALA A 35 -34.76 0.67 -22.48
C ALA A 35 -34.53 1.95 -23.32
N SER A 36 -34.80 1.90 -24.60
CA SER A 36 -34.65 3.04 -25.52
C SER A 36 -35.86 3.17 -26.48
N GLY A 37 -36.02 4.35 -27.07
CA GLY A 37 -37.10 4.62 -28.02
C GLY A 37 -38.49 4.37 -27.42
N ASP A 38 -39.30 3.55 -28.09
CA ASP A 38 -40.67 3.26 -27.66
C ASP A 38 -40.73 2.45 -26.37
N LEU A 39 -39.74 1.54 -26.14
CA LEU A 39 -39.63 0.80 -24.89
C LEU A 39 -39.37 1.75 -23.70
N TYR A 40 -38.55 2.77 -23.87
CA TYR A 40 -38.36 3.80 -22.83
C TYR A 40 -39.69 4.51 -22.53
N ARG A 41 -40.43 4.97 -23.55
CA ARG A 41 -41.70 5.65 -23.35
C ARG A 41 -42.73 4.77 -22.66
N GLN A 42 -42.77 3.47 -23.05
CA GLN A 42 -43.62 2.47 -22.39
C GLN A 42 -43.27 2.33 -20.92
N ALA A 43 -41.95 2.17 -20.59
CA ALA A 43 -41.49 2.04 -19.20
C ALA A 43 -41.87 3.29 -18.38
N MET A 44 -41.64 4.49 -18.90
CA MET A 44 -42.01 5.73 -18.21
C MET A 44 -43.50 5.84 -17.94
N LYS A 45 -44.33 5.44 -18.93
CA LYS A 45 -45.79 5.41 -18.79
C LYS A 45 -46.23 4.41 -17.72
N GLU A 46 -45.68 3.20 -17.71
CA GLU A 46 -46.01 2.16 -16.75
C GLU A 46 -45.60 2.58 -15.31
N LEU A 47 -44.46 3.28 -15.16
CA LEU A 47 -43.98 3.83 -13.90
C LEU A 47 -44.68 5.14 -13.47
N GLY A 48 -45.61 5.66 -14.30
CA GLY A 48 -46.27 6.94 -14.02
C GLY A 48 -45.32 8.16 -14.04
N GLN A 49 -44.22 8.06 -14.80
CA GLN A 49 -43.20 9.10 -14.91
C GLN A 49 -43.32 9.87 -16.22
N PRO A 50 -42.97 11.16 -16.29
CA PRO A 50 -42.99 11.95 -17.51
C PRO A 50 -41.92 11.47 -18.49
N ASP A 51 -42.18 11.65 -19.79
CA ASP A 51 -41.15 11.48 -20.83
C ASP A 51 -40.11 12.60 -20.71
N LEU A 52 -38.86 12.25 -20.42
CA LEU A 52 -37.76 13.18 -20.25
C LEU A 52 -36.85 13.31 -21.48
N VAL A 53 -37.20 12.73 -22.64
CA VAL A 53 -36.35 12.74 -23.84
C VAL A 53 -36.04 14.15 -24.31
N ALA A 54 -37.03 15.04 -24.32
CA ALA A 54 -36.84 16.43 -24.73
C ALA A 54 -35.92 17.18 -23.76
N LEU A 55 -36.14 17.01 -22.46
CA LEU A 55 -35.31 17.60 -21.41
C LEU A 55 -33.86 17.07 -21.49
N ALA A 56 -33.67 15.78 -21.69
CA ALA A 56 -32.34 15.19 -21.85
C ALA A 56 -31.62 15.71 -23.11
N ALA A 57 -32.36 15.91 -24.21
CA ALA A 57 -31.81 16.48 -25.44
C ALA A 57 -31.39 17.95 -25.25
N GLU A 58 -32.13 18.71 -24.47
CA GLU A 58 -31.78 20.11 -24.10
C GLU A 58 -30.54 20.14 -23.20
N HIS A 59 -30.49 19.28 -22.18
CA HIS A 59 -29.30 19.14 -21.31
C HIS A 59 -28.05 18.74 -22.09
N LYS A 60 -28.14 17.85 -23.08
CA LYS A 60 -27.00 17.48 -23.96
C LYS A 60 -26.45 18.66 -24.76
N LYS A 61 -27.27 19.67 -25.08
CA LYS A 61 -26.83 20.89 -25.77
C LYS A 61 -26.15 21.87 -24.83
N ALA A 62 -26.41 21.77 -23.53
CA ALA A 62 -25.75 22.63 -22.54
C ALA A 62 -24.23 22.29 -22.52
N LYS A 63 -23.39 23.34 -22.65
CA LYS A 63 -21.97 23.20 -22.40
C LYS A 63 -21.79 22.98 -20.89
N PHE A 64 -21.61 21.74 -20.48
CA PHE A 64 -21.19 21.47 -19.11
C PHE A 64 -19.78 22.08 -18.92
N SER A 65 -19.61 22.92 -17.92
CA SER A 65 -18.27 23.21 -17.41
C SER A 65 -17.66 21.87 -16.99
N ALA A 66 -16.36 21.68 -17.23
CA ALA A 66 -15.65 20.51 -16.73
C ALA A 66 -16.03 20.28 -15.25
N ALA A 67 -16.38 19.06 -14.91
CA ALA A 67 -16.68 18.74 -13.51
C ALA A 67 -15.52 19.25 -12.66
N ARG A 68 -15.83 20.03 -11.62
CA ARG A 68 -14.81 20.50 -10.69
C ARG A 68 -14.16 19.25 -10.11
N ALA A 69 -12.84 19.16 -10.24
CA ALA A 69 -12.10 18.09 -9.58
C ALA A 69 -12.45 18.11 -8.10
N VAL A 70 -12.85 16.99 -7.55
CA VAL A 70 -13.01 16.87 -6.10
C VAL A 70 -11.60 16.87 -5.54
N GLU A 71 -11.21 17.97 -4.91
CA GLU A 71 -9.93 18.05 -4.24
C GLU A 71 -9.96 17.10 -3.04
N PRO A 72 -8.95 16.22 -2.89
CA PRO A 72 -8.85 15.39 -1.71
C PRO A 72 -8.76 16.26 -0.46
N LEU A 73 -9.43 15.84 0.62
CA LEU A 73 -9.42 16.56 1.88
C LEU A 73 -8.01 16.61 2.47
N GLU A 74 -7.45 17.80 2.67
CA GLU A 74 -6.27 17.99 3.49
C GLU A 74 -6.65 17.93 4.97
N ALA A 75 -6.16 16.93 5.67
CA ALA A 75 -6.46 16.77 7.08
C ALA A 75 -5.60 17.70 7.96
N VAL A 76 -6.26 18.52 8.77
CA VAL A 76 -5.56 19.31 9.79
C VAL A 76 -5.25 18.44 10.99
N LEU A 77 -4.00 18.01 11.12
CA LEU A 77 -3.51 17.12 12.18
C LEU A 77 -2.32 17.72 12.90
N ASP A 78 -2.24 17.44 14.21
CA ASP A 78 -0.99 17.51 14.97
C ASP A 78 -0.29 16.16 14.81
N LEU A 79 0.86 16.17 14.17
CA LEU A 79 1.60 14.94 13.88
C LEU A 79 2.56 14.54 15.00
N GLY A 80 2.78 15.41 16.01
CA GLY A 80 3.78 15.17 17.04
C GLY A 80 5.21 15.11 16.49
N ALA A 81 6.13 14.63 17.32
CA ALA A 81 7.54 14.47 16.95
C ALA A 81 7.83 13.03 16.50
N ALA A 82 8.57 12.89 15.40
CA ALA A 82 8.99 11.58 14.95
C ALA A 82 9.94 10.91 15.95
N LYS A 83 9.67 9.66 16.32
CA LYS A 83 10.54 8.87 17.19
C LYS A 83 11.82 8.48 16.44
N VAL A 84 12.95 8.50 17.16
CA VAL A 84 14.23 8.04 16.65
C VAL A 84 14.57 6.69 17.27
N TYR A 85 14.88 5.71 16.44
CA TYR A 85 15.36 4.39 16.81
C TYR A 85 16.86 4.35 16.51
N GLY A 86 17.65 4.09 17.54
CA GLY A 86 19.11 4.03 17.46
C GLY A 86 19.62 2.63 17.09
N PRO A 87 20.95 2.47 16.98
CA PRO A 87 21.56 1.18 16.57
C PRO A 87 21.36 0.05 17.60
N ALA A 88 21.08 0.37 18.87
CA ALA A 88 20.79 -0.61 19.90
C ALA A 88 19.31 -0.99 20.00
N ASP A 89 18.43 -0.25 19.32
CA ASP A 89 17.00 -0.52 19.34
C ASP A 89 16.69 -1.65 18.35
N THR A 90 16.05 -2.71 18.86
CA THR A 90 15.55 -3.80 18.06
C THR A 90 14.02 -3.80 18.13
N THR A 91 13.37 -3.39 17.04
CA THR A 91 11.92 -3.35 16.92
C THR A 91 11.50 -3.80 15.53
N ASP A 92 10.20 -3.93 15.29
CA ASP A 92 9.65 -4.20 13.96
C ASP A 92 8.96 -2.95 13.39
N ASN A 93 8.82 -2.91 12.07
CA ASN A 93 8.17 -1.79 11.38
C ASN A 93 6.72 -1.61 11.81
N ARG A 94 5.98 -2.70 12.11
CA ARG A 94 4.60 -2.63 12.60
C ARG A 94 4.52 -1.92 13.95
N SER A 95 5.48 -2.18 14.86
CA SER A 95 5.53 -1.53 16.17
C SER A 95 5.86 -0.04 16.05
N ALA A 96 6.72 0.34 15.10
CA ALA A 96 7.00 1.74 14.79
C ALA A 96 5.75 2.44 14.22
N PHE A 97 5.05 1.79 13.29
CA PHE A 97 3.75 2.25 12.76
C PHE A 97 2.73 2.43 13.89
N GLY A 98 2.48 1.39 14.69
CA GLY A 98 1.47 1.42 15.77
C GLY A 98 1.77 2.49 16.82
N SER A 99 3.05 2.72 17.16
CA SER A 99 3.49 3.79 18.06
C SER A 99 3.18 5.18 17.50
N ALA A 100 3.53 5.44 16.24
CA ALA A 100 3.26 6.69 15.56
C ALA A 100 1.75 6.95 15.41
N LEU A 101 0.99 5.93 14.98
CA LEU A 101 -0.47 6.01 14.85
C LEU A 101 -1.15 6.33 16.19
N ALA A 102 -0.75 5.66 17.27
CA ALA A 102 -1.32 5.86 18.59
C ALA A 102 -0.99 7.24 19.18
N GLU A 103 0.20 7.78 18.90
CA GLU A 103 0.57 9.13 19.30
C GLU A 103 -0.22 10.18 18.53
N VAL A 104 -0.19 10.12 17.19
CA VAL A 104 -0.96 11.07 16.35
C VAL A 104 -2.45 10.98 16.66
N GLY A 105 -2.99 9.78 16.85
CA GLY A 105 -4.37 9.58 17.27
C GLY A 105 -4.67 10.34 18.55
N GLN A 106 -3.86 10.17 19.60
CA GLN A 106 -4.04 10.81 20.91
C GLN A 106 -3.96 12.35 20.84
N LEU A 107 -3.02 12.89 20.05
CA LEU A 107 -2.86 14.33 19.87
C LEU A 107 -4.07 15.00 19.24
N ASN A 108 -4.83 14.26 18.41
CA ASN A 108 -5.98 14.79 17.69
C ASN A 108 -7.34 14.31 18.24
N TYR A 109 -7.34 13.38 19.20
CA TYR A 109 -8.54 12.78 19.75
C TYR A 109 -9.43 13.82 20.44
N LYS A 110 -10.68 13.98 19.96
CA LYS A 110 -11.69 14.93 20.45
C LYS A 110 -11.19 16.40 20.49
N LYS A 111 -10.24 16.78 19.62
CA LYS A 111 -9.73 18.15 19.54
C LYS A 111 -10.54 18.97 18.51
N THR A 112 -11.03 20.13 18.95
CA THR A 112 -11.71 21.08 18.07
C THR A 112 -10.76 21.59 16.98
N GLY A 113 -11.23 21.64 15.74
CA GLY A 113 -10.44 22.10 14.59
C GLY A 113 -9.43 21.10 14.06
N ARG A 114 -9.46 19.85 14.56
CA ARG A 114 -8.63 18.75 14.06
C ARG A 114 -9.49 17.71 13.35
N ALA A 115 -8.91 17.08 12.33
CA ALA A 115 -9.57 15.96 11.67
C ALA A 115 -9.60 14.74 12.60
N PRO A 116 -10.73 14.05 12.72
CA PRO A 116 -10.77 12.78 13.43
C PRO A 116 -9.93 11.73 12.70
N VAL A 117 -9.13 10.97 13.45
CA VAL A 117 -8.49 9.75 12.93
C VAL A 117 -9.34 8.57 13.34
N LEU A 118 -9.88 7.82 12.38
CA LEU A 118 -10.61 6.57 12.59
C LEU A 118 -9.74 5.39 12.19
N VAL A 119 -9.72 4.34 13.01
CA VAL A 119 -8.97 3.12 12.74
C VAL A 119 -9.91 1.94 12.68
N PHE A 120 -9.87 1.22 11.58
CA PHE A 120 -10.62 -0.01 11.33
C PHE A 120 -9.71 -1.23 11.53
N ASP A 121 -10.27 -2.30 12.04
CA ASP A 121 -9.53 -3.52 12.38
C ASP A 121 -10.42 -4.76 12.18
N CYS A 122 -9.85 -5.85 11.67
CA CYS A 122 -10.53 -7.12 11.40
C CYS A 122 -10.08 -8.21 12.35
N ASP A 123 -10.18 -7.98 13.68
CA ASP A 123 -9.76 -8.90 14.75
C ASP A 123 -8.24 -9.18 14.80
N LEU A 124 -7.44 -8.23 14.33
CA LEU A 124 -5.99 -8.34 14.20
C LEU A 124 -5.20 -7.32 15.04
N ALA A 125 -5.84 -6.55 15.93
CA ALA A 125 -5.25 -5.40 16.62
C ALA A 125 -3.88 -5.67 17.30
N GLY A 126 -3.68 -6.87 17.83
CA GLY A 126 -2.39 -7.28 18.41
C GLY A 126 -1.28 -7.47 17.36
N SER A 127 -1.64 -8.06 16.21
CA SER A 127 -0.72 -8.38 15.12
C SER A 127 -0.37 -7.16 14.28
N VAL A 128 -1.36 -6.37 13.88
CA VAL A 128 -1.19 -5.16 13.06
C VAL A 128 -0.85 -3.91 13.87
N LYS A 129 -0.75 -4.02 15.21
CA LYS A 129 -0.32 -2.98 16.16
C LYS A 129 -1.26 -1.78 16.30
N THR A 130 -2.55 -1.95 16.03
CA THR A 130 -3.59 -0.93 16.27
C THR A 130 -4.09 -0.90 17.71
N GLY A 131 -3.74 -1.88 18.54
CA GLY A 131 -4.25 -2.03 19.91
C GLY A 131 -3.94 -0.86 20.85
N GLU A 132 -2.78 -0.18 20.71
CA GLU A 132 -2.47 1.01 21.50
C GLU A 132 -3.32 2.22 21.08
N PHE A 133 -3.63 2.36 19.80
CA PHE A 133 -4.59 3.37 19.35
C PHE A 133 -5.98 3.10 19.94
N ALA A 134 -6.43 1.85 19.93
CA ALA A 134 -7.73 1.46 20.51
C ALA A 134 -7.86 1.85 21.99
N LYS A 135 -6.77 1.70 22.78
CA LYS A 135 -6.76 2.11 24.19
C LYS A 135 -6.81 3.63 24.36
N LYS A 136 -6.10 4.38 23.52
CA LYS A 136 -5.99 5.84 23.63
C LYS A 136 -7.17 6.58 23.00
N CYS A 137 -7.79 6.00 21.98
CA CYS A 137 -8.85 6.62 21.18
C CYS A 137 -10.04 5.66 20.98
N PRO A 138 -10.67 5.16 22.07
CA PRO A 138 -11.63 4.07 21.98
C PRO A 138 -12.88 4.37 21.14
N ASP A 139 -13.34 5.62 21.08
CA ASP A 139 -14.52 5.99 20.27
C ASP A 139 -14.18 6.10 18.74
N ASN A 140 -12.89 6.10 18.41
CA ASN A 140 -12.40 6.20 17.05
C ASN A 140 -11.81 4.88 16.53
N PHE A 141 -11.87 3.82 17.32
CA PHE A 141 -11.46 2.47 16.93
C PHE A 141 -12.70 1.63 16.60
N ILE A 142 -12.73 1.07 15.40
CA ILE A 142 -13.88 0.34 14.87
C ILE A 142 -13.44 -1.10 14.61
N GLN A 143 -13.84 -1.99 15.52
CA GLN A 143 -13.65 -3.42 15.34
C GLN A 143 -14.73 -3.97 14.42
N CYS A 144 -14.36 -4.47 13.27
CA CYS A 144 -15.26 -4.98 12.24
C CYS A 144 -15.47 -6.49 12.32
N GLY A 145 -14.64 -7.21 13.08
CA GLY A 145 -14.53 -8.67 12.99
C GLY A 145 -13.84 -9.07 11.68
N ILE A 146 -13.84 -10.35 11.36
CA ILE A 146 -13.24 -10.90 10.11
C ILE A 146 -14.18 -10.57 8.95
N GLN A 147 -14.05 -9.35 8.40
CA GLN A 147 -14.95 -8.78 7.38
C GLN A 147 -14.19 -7.81 6.45
N GLU A 148 -13.09 -8.25 5.87
CA GLU A 148 -12.12 -7.44 5.13
C GLU A 148 -12.77 -6.67 3.97
N ASN A 149 -13.60 -7.35 3.18
CA ASN A 149 -14.31 -6.72 2.05
C ASN A 149 -15.27 -5.59 2.50
N THR A 150 -15.98 -5.81 3.61
CA THR A 150 -16.87 -4.78 4.20
C THR A 150 -16.03 -3.64 4.77
N THR A 151 -14.94 -3.96 5.45
CA THR A 151 -14.05 -3.00 6.10
C THR A 151 -13.35 -2.11 5.07
N ALA A 152 -12.85 -2.65 3.96
CA ALA A 152 -12.27 -1.89 2.86
C ALA A 152 -13.27 -0.85 2.31
N THR A 153 -14.53 -1.27 2.09
CA THR A 153 -15.60 -0.37 1.64
C THR A 153 -15.91 0.70 2.68
N ALA A 154 -16.00 0.32 3.97
CA ALA A 154 -16.31 1.24 5.07
C ALA A 154 -15.20 2.25 5.29
N ALA A 155 -13.92 1.83 5.24
CA ALA A 155 -12.76 2.70 5.39
C ALA A 155 -12.67 3.72 4.25
N GLY A 156 -12.87 3.29 3.00
CA GLY A 156 -12.92 4.18 1.85
C GLY A 156 -14.06 5.21 1.94
N ALA A 157 -15.27 4.76 2.30
CA ALA A 157 -16.43 5.63 2.46
C ALA A 157 -16.25 6.62 3.64
N ALA A 158 -15.66 6.19 4.76
CA ALA A 158 -15.39 7.07 5.89
C ALA A 158 -14.43 8.21 5.50
N SER A 159 -13.41 7.92 4.70
CA SER A 159 -12.46 8.94 4.22
C SER A 159 -13.14 10.02 3.39
N ALA A 160 -14.14 9.67 2.58
CA ALA A 160 -14.96 10.62 1.84
C ALA A 160 -15.85 11.49 2.76
N GLY A 161 -16.09 11.04 3.99
CA GLY A 161 -16.83 11.77 5.05
C GLY A 161 -16.00 12.82 5.80
N GLY A 162 -14.75 13.07 5.42
CA GLY A 162 -13.92 14.11 6.00
C GLY A 162 -13.12 13.69 7.24
N VAL A 163 -12.83 12.39 7.37
CA VAL A 163 -11.99 11.85 8.44
C VAL A 163 -10.70 11.23 7.87
N VAL A 164 -9.66 11.16 8.66
CA VAL A 164 -8.49 10.36 8.32
C VAL A 164 -8.81 8.90 8.63
N SER A 165 -9.07 8.12 7.60
CA SER A 165 -9.48 6.73 7.70
C SER A 165 -8.29 5.82 7.53
N VAL A 166 -7.98 5.02 8.54
CA VAL A 166 -6.88 4.05 8.55
C VAL A 166 -7.49 2.65 8.70
N TRP A 167 -7.10 1.74 7.82
CA TRP A 167 -7.38 0.32 7.98
C TRP A 167 -6.06 -0.45 7.96
N ALA A 168 -5.82 -1.26 8.98
CA ALA A 168 -4.64 -2.09 9.08
C ALA A 168 -5.02 -3.58 9.04
N ASP A 169 -4.37 -4.34 8.15
CA ASP A 169 -4.61 -5.77 7.97
C ASP A 169 -3.35 -6.50 7.48
N PHE A 170 -3.42 -7.83 7.34
CA PHE A 170 -2.38 -8.57 6.63
C PHE A 170 -2.46 -8.29 5.13
N GLY A 171 -1.29 -8.30 4.46
CA GLY A 171 -1.21 -7.95 3.04
C GLY A 171 -2.14 -8.78 2.14
N VAL A 172 -2.22 -10.09 2.39
CA VAL A 172 -3.09 -11.00 1.65
C VAL A 172 -4.56 -10.62 1.79
N PHE A 173 -5.02 -10.29 3.00
CA PHE A 173 -6.44 -10.00 3.26
C PHE A 173 -6.80 -8.55 2.94
N GLY A 174 -5.95 -7.59 3.38
CA GLY A 174 -6.21 -6.16 3.18
C GLY A 174 -6.12 -5.72 1.72
N LEU A 175 -5.33 -6.43 0.90
CA LEU A 175 -5.16 -6.08 -0.51
C LEU A 175 -5.62 -7.19 -1.46
N ALA A 176 -5.04 -8.40 -1.39
CA ALA A 176 -5.32 -9.41 -2.42
C ALA A 176 -6.77 -9.89 -2.36
N GLU A 177 -7.30 -10.20 -1.17
CA GLU A 177 -8.70 -10.59 -1.00
C GLU A 177 -9.66 -9.43 -1.24
N ALA A 178 -9.36 -8.23 -0.69
CA ALA A 178 -10.19 -7.03 -0.82
C ALA A 178 -9.87 -6.20 -2.09
N TYR A 179 -9.17 -6.75 -3.08
CA TYR A 179 -8.67 -6.03 -4.25
C TYR A 179 -9.75 -5.22 -4.99
N ASN A 180 -10.94 -5.79 -5.21
CA ASN A 180 -12.01 -5.10 -5.91
C ASN A 180 -12.52 -3.87 -5.12
N GLN A 181 -12.58 -3.95 -3.80
CA GLN A 181 -12.98 -2.84 -2.94
C GLN A 181 -11.93 -1.74 -2.94
N GLN A 182 -10.64 -2.11 -2.90
CA GLN A 182 -9.53 -1.14 -3.03
C GLN A 182 -9.53 -0.48 -4.41
N ARG A 183 -9.87 -1.22 -5.47
CA ARG A 183 -10.08 -0.64 -6.80
C ARG A 183 -11.24 0.36 -6.81
N MET A 184 -12.33 0.08 -6.09
CA MET A 184 -13.43 1.05 -5.96
C MET A 184 -13.01 2.29 -5.18
N ASN A 185 -12.17 2.15 -4.14
CA ASN A 185 -11.58 3.29 -3.43
C ASN A 185 -10.67 4.11 -4.35
N ASP A 186 -9.94 3.47 -5.28
CA ASP A 186 -9.16 4.13 -6.32
C ASP A 186 -10.04 4.95 -7.28
N VAL A 187 -11.06 4.32 -7.85
CA VAL A 187 -12.00 4.96 -8.79
C VAL A 187 -12.70 6.18 -8.16
N ASN A 188 -13.07 6.05 -6.89
CA ASN A 188 -13.74 7.13 -6.13
C ASN A 188 -12.75 8.18 -5.59
N ARG A 189 -11.44 8.02 -5.79
CA ARG A 189 -10.41 8.90 -5.23
C ARG A 189 -10.62 9.12 -3.73
N ALA A 190 -10.85 8.04 -3.01
CA ALA A 190 -10.99 8.06 -1.57
C ALA A 190 -9.70 8.57 -0.89
N GLY A 191 -9.70 8.71 0.42
CA GLY A 191 -8.55 9.15 1.19
C GLY A 191 -8.07 8.10 2.20
N GLU A 192 -8.29 6.81 1.90
CA GLU A 192 -7.95 5.70 2.77
C GLU A 192 -6.43 5.59 3.02
N LYS A 193 -6.06 5.26 4.26
CA LYS A 193 -4.72 4.85 4.66
C LYS A 193 -4.75 3.36 4.94
N LEU A 194 -4.44 2.57 3.92
CA LEU A 194 -4.33 1.11 4.02
C LEU A 194 -2.96 0.75 4.56
N VAL A 195 -2.92 -0.03 5.62
CA VAL A 195 -1.66 -0.49 6.22
C VAL A 195 -1.59 -2.00 6.15
N LEU A 196 -0.73 -2.49 5.29
CA LEU A 196 -0.50 -3.91 5.06
C LEU A 196 0.68 -4.37 5.90
N THR A 197 0.43 -5.32 6.78
CA THR A 197 1.48 -6.01 7.53
C THR A 197 1.69 -7.41 6.98
N HIS A 198 2.74 -8.09 7.41
CA HIS A 198 3.02 -9.46 6.99
C HIS A 198 3.16 -9.62 5.46
N VAL A 199 3.68 -8.58 4.77
CA VAL A 199 3.94 -8.70 3.33
C VAL A 199 5.24 -9.47 3.07
N GLY A 200 5.38 -10.01 1.87
CA GLY A 200 6.55 -10.77 1.44
C GLY A 200 6.63 -12.15 2.08
N LEU A 201 7.85 -12.61 2.27
CA LEU A 201 8.18 -13.90 2.90
C LEU A 201 8.24 -13.81 4.44
N ASP A 202 8.22 -12.60 4.98
CA ASP A 202 8.43 -12.30 6.39
C ASP A 202 7.28 -12.74 7.30
N VAL A 203 6.25 -13.33 6.74
CA VAL A 203 5.15 -13.98 7.45
C VAL A 203 5.61 -15.24 8.20
N GLY A 204 6.71 -15.85 7.77
CA GLY A 204 7.38 -16.96 8.47
C GLY A 204 6.51 -18.20 8.59
N GLU A 205 6.20 -18.60 9.83
CA GLU A 205 5.51 -19.86 10.16
C GLU A 205 4.08 -19.95 9.60
N ASP A 206 3.40 -18.81 9.35
CA ASP A 206 2.04 -18.81 8.77
C ASP A 206 2.04 -19.40 7.35
N GLY A 207 3.19 -19.34 6.66
CA GLY A 207 3.43 -20.04 5.40
C GLY A 207 2.73 -19.43 4.19
N MET A 208 2.63 -20.20 3.12
CA MET A 208 2.27 -19.73 1.77
C MET A 208 0.88 -19.09 1.66
N THR A 209 -0.07 -19.43 2.52
CA THR A 209 -1.42 -18.86 2.49
C THR A 209 -1.46 -17.39 2.98
N HIS A 210 -0.39 -16.96 3.66
CA HIS A 210 -0.27 -15.62 4.22
C HIS A 210 0.87 -14.80 3.55
N GLN A 211 1.64 -15.41 2.65
CA GLN A 211 2.72 -14.74 1.91
C GLN A 211 2.17 -13.82 0.83
N CYS A 212 2.02 -12.55 1.15
CA CYS A 212 1.64 -11.52 0.18
C CYS A 212 2.89 -11.10 -0.63
N ILE A 213 3.18 -11.85 -1.68
CA ILE A 213 4.35 -11.64 -2.55
C ILE A 213 4.00 -10.92 -3.87
N ASP A 214 2.83 -10.33 -3.94
CA ASP A 214 2.25 -9.71 -5.14
C ASP A 214 1.71 -8.28 -4.89
N TYR A 215 1.95 -7.72 -3.69
CA TYR A 215 1.39 -6.43 -3.29
C TYR A 215 1.85 -5.25 -4.16
N VAL A 216 3.10 -5.23 -4.65
CA VAL A 216 3.58 -4.19 -5.58
C VAL A 216 2.84 -4.29 -6.90
N SER A 217 2.69 -5.51 -7.44
CA SER A 217 2.02 -5.73 -8.72
C SER A 217 0.52 -5.43 -8.66
N LEU A 218 -0.16 -5.79 -7.57
CA LEU A 218 -1.58 -5.46 -7.37
C LEU A 218 -1.77 -3.93 -7.29
N MET A 219 -0.94 -3.25 -6.51
CA MET A 219 -0.98 -1.80 -6.34
C MET A 219 -0.61 -1.03 -7.63
N SER A 220 0.26 -1.59 -8.48
CA SER A 220 0.65 -0.96 -9.75
C SER A 220 -0.50 -0.83 -10.77
N ASN A 221 -1.62 -1.53 -10.55
CA ASN A 221 -2.81 -1.43 -11.39
C ASN A 221 -3.76 -0.30 -10.96
N PHE A 222 -3.48 0.39 -9.87
CA PHE A 222 -4.27 1.53 -9.39
C PHE A 222 -3.63 2.86 -9.83
N PHE A 223 -4.46 3.87 -10.08
CA PHE A 223 -4.01 5.17 -10.60
C PHE A 223 -3.88 6.26 -9.54
N ASN A 224 -4.59 6.12 -8.41
CA ASN A 224 -4.69 7.15 -7.37
C ASN A 224 -4.21 6.66 -6.00
N TRP A 225 -3.38 5.62 -5.97
CA TRP A 225 -2.75 5.11 -4.77
C TRP A 225 -1.26 5.45 -4.74
N LYS A 226 -0.77 5.75 -3.57
CA LYS A 226 0.66 5.82 -3.27
C LYS A 226 1.06 4.60 -2.45
N LEU A 227 2.09 3.88 -2.87
CA LEU A 227 2.63 2.74 -2.13
C LEU A 227 3.94 3.10 -1.48
N VAL A 228 4.05 2.83 -0.17
CA VAL A 228 5.28 3.00 0.61
C VAL A 228 5.63 1.69 1.32
N VAL A 229 6.85 1.24 1.13
CA VAL A 229 7.43 0.02 1.72
C VAL A 229 8.66 0.43 2.55
N PRO A 230 8.49 0.82 3.81
CA PRO A 230 9.59 1.40 4.59
C PRO A 230 10.68 0.37 4.88
N ALA A 231 11.94 0.83 4.86
CA ALA A 231 13.10 -0.01 5.00
C ALA A 231 13.44 -0.33 6.47
N ASP A 232 13.15 0.58 7.41
CA ASP A 232 13.46 0.42 8.81
C ASP A 232 12.44 1.13 9.72
N PRO A 233 12.51 0.96 11.06
CA PRO A 233 11.59 1.61 11.99
C PRO A 233 11.61 3.14 11.96
N ASN A 234 12.76 3.76 11.66
CA ASN A 234 12.86 5.22 11.53
C ASN A 234 12.05 5.73 10.33
N GLN A 235 12.23 5.09 9.19
CA GLN A 235 11.46 5.46 8.00
C GLN A 235 9.97 5.16 8.18
N THR A 236 9.63 4.08 8.87
CA THR A 236 8.22 3.70 9.13
C THR A 236 7.50 4.74 9.98
N ASP A 237 8.08 5.22 11.08
CA ASP A 237 7.46 6.27 11.90
C ASP A 237 7.17 7.52 11.05
N ARG A 238 8.13 7.96 10.26
CA ARG A 238 8.02 9.17 9.42
C ARG A 238 7.05 8.99 8.26
N ALA A 239 7.09 7.84 7.60
CA ALA A 239 6.15 7.50 6.52
C ALA A 239 4.71 7.40 7.04
N THR A 240 4.51 6.90 8.26
CA THR A 240 3.19 6.86 8.92
C THR A 240 2.65 8.29 9.13
N ARG A 241 3.45 9.19 9.71
CA ARG A 241 3.03 10.59 9.92
C ARG A 241 2.78 11.30 8.60
N TRP A 242 3.62 11.06 7.59
CA TRP A 242 3.43 11.58 6.25
C TRP A 242 2.13 11.05 5.62
N ALA A 243 1.86 9.75 5.71
CA ALA A 243 0.66 9.13 5.16
C ALA A 243 -0.62 9.71 5.78
N LEU A 244 -0.65 9.90 7.10
CA LEU A 244 -1.82 10.41 7.82
C LEU A 244 -2.23 11.83 7.38
N LYS A 245 -1.27 12.70 7.02
CA LYS A 245 -1.55 14.05 6.52
C LYS A 245 -1.73 14.13 5.00
N THR A 246 -1.24 13.12 4.26
CA THR A 246 -1.28 13.14 2.79
C THR A 246 -2.69 12.96 2.27
N ALA A 247 -3.11 13.82 1.37
CA ALA A 247 -4.38 13.71 0.67
C ALA A 247 -4.41 12.48 -0.25
N GLY A 248 -5.59 11.87 -0.43
CA GLY A 248 -5.80 10.69 -1.27
C GLY A 248 -5.38 9.37 -0.61
N ASN A 249 -5.42 8.30 -1.40
CA ASN A 249 -5.13 6.95 -0.94
C ASN A 249 -3.63 6.72 -0.75
N VAL A 250 -3.25 6.15 0.38
CA VAL A 250 -1.87 5.76 0.69
C VAL A 250 -1.86 4.35 1.26
N CYS A 251 -1.00 3.49 0.72
CA CYS A 251 -0.73 2.17 1.25
C CYS A 251 0.67 2.14 1.89
N LEU A 252 0.75 1.69 3.14
CA LEU A 252 1.99 1.36 3.82
C LEU A 252 2.10 -0.16 3.90
N ALA A 253 3.15 -0.75 3.33
CA ALA A 253 3.35 -2.20 3.32
C ALA A 253 4.64 -2.59 4.06
N MET A 254 4.57 -3.55 4.99
CA MET A 254 5.69 -3.92 5.84
C MET A 254 5.63 -5.37 6.31
N GLY A 255 6.80 -5.98 6.50
CA GLY A 255 6.94 -7.31 7.10
C GLY A 255 6.69 -7.32 8.62
N ARG A 256 6.85 -8.50 9.25
CA ARG A 256 6.59 -8.67 10.69
C ARG A 256 7.84 -8.80 11.56
N SER A 257 8.99 -9.15 10.96
CA SER A 257 10.21 -9.42 11.72
C SER A 257 10.83 -8.18 12.33
N LYS A 258 11.54 -8.40 13.42
CA LYS A 258 12.34 -7.35 14.04
C LYS A 258 13.51 -6.98 13.13
N LEU A 259 13.76 -5.69 13.01
CA LEU A 259 14.79 -5.11 12.16
C LEU A 259 15.63 -4.13 12.97
N PRO A 260 16.97 -4.11 12.79
CA PRO A 260 17.78 -3.02 13.29
C PRO A 260 17.50 -1.74 12.49
N ALA A 261 17.70 -0.59 13.10
CA ALA A 261 17.76 0.67 12.36
C ALA A 261 18.98 0.66 11.42
N LEU A 262 18.81 1.12 10.19
CA LEU A 262 19.90 1.29 9.23
C LEU A 262 20.79 2.45 9.68
N CYS A 263 22.04 2.15 10.04
CA CYS A 263 22.96 3.12 10.61
C CYS A 263 24.30 3.16 9.87
N ALA A 264 24.91 4.34 9.82
CA ALA A 264 26.32 4.52 9.45
C ALA A 264 27.03 5.31 10.53
N ASN A 265 28.20 4.87 10.95
CA ASN A 265 28.98 5.49 12.02
C ASN A 265 28.16 5.74 13.31
N GLY A 266 27.30 4.78 13.68
CA GLY A 266 26.44 4.85 14.86
C GLY A 266 25.25 5.81 14.74
N LYS A 267 25.00 6.41 13.57
CA LYS A 267 23.88 7.34 13.34
C LYS A 267 22.83 6.72 12.41
N PRO A 268 21.54 6.79 12.77
CA PRO A 268 20.47 6.30 11.90
C PRO A 268 20.41 7.10 10.59
N LEU A 269 20.40 6.39 9.46
CA LEU A 269 20.40 6.99 8.12
C LEU A 269 19.01 7.48 7.70
N LEU A 270 17.95 6.81 8.16
CA LEU A 270 16.57 7.08 7.78
C LEU A 270 15.78 7.87 8.84
N ALA A 271 16.47 8.42 9.88
CA ALA A 271 15.88 9.29 10.89
C ALA A 271 15.78 10.75 10.40
N ARG A 272 15.40 10.96 9.17
CA ARG A 272 15.18 12.26 8.52
C ARG A 272 13.77 12.33 7.93
N ASP A 273 13.31 13.49 7.50
CA ASP A 273 11.99 13.67 6.91
C ASP A 273 11.78 12.70 5.74
N PHE A 274 10.60 12.10 5.69
CA PHE A 274 10.23 11.19 4.62
C PHE A 274 9.82 11.99 3.37
N THR A 275 10.43 11.66 2.25
CA THR A 275 10.10 12.20 0.91
C THR A 275 9.56 11.07 0.05
N TYR A 276 8.31 11.18 -0.39
CA TYR A 276 7.72 10.21 -1.32
C TYR A 276 8.43 10.25 -2.67
N GLY A 277 8.75 9.09 -3.20
CA GLY A 277 9.47 8.93 -4.48
C GLY A 277 11.00 8.91 -4.34
N GLU A 278 11.56 9.17 -3.16
CA GLU A 278 13.02 9.14 -2.97
C GLU A 278 13.51 7.71 -2.65
N ALA A 279 14.51 7.24 -3.38
CA ALA A 279 15.30 6.06 -3.05
C ALA A 279 16.56 6.52 -2.30
N VAL A 280 16.67 6.13 -1.04
CA VAL A 280 17.76 6.62 -0.17
C VAL A 280 19.00 5.76 -0.32
N LYS A 281 20.12 6.35 -0.70
CA LYS A 281 21.41 5.66 -0.68
C LYS A 281 21.84 5.44 0.77
N VAL A 282 21.84 4.20 1.21
CA VAL A 282 22.19 3.78 2.59
C VAL A 282 23.62 3.24 2.70
N ARG A 283 24.31 2.98 1.59
CA ARG A 283 25.71 2.62 1.52
C ARG A 283 26.33 3.15 0.22
N GLU A 284 27.50 3.73 0.32
CA GLU A 284 28.30 4.15 -0.83
C GLU A 284 28.99 2.95 -1.51
N GLY A 285 29.25 3.07 -2.80
CA GLY A 285 29.96 2.08 -3.59
C GLY A 285 30.07 2.54 -5.04
N LYS A 286 31.05 2.00 -5.77
CA LYS A 286 31.32 2.39 -7.16
C LYS A 286 31.41 1.22 -8.14
N ASP A 287 31.55 -0.01 -7.64
CA ASP A 287 31.82 -1.19 -8.46
C ASP A 287 30.57 -1.97 -8.84
N ALA A 288 29.48 -1.75 -8.12
CA ALA A 288 28.15 -2.30 -8.35
C ALA A 288 27.10 -1.55 -7.53
N ALA A 289 25.82 -1.75 -7.84
CA ALA A 289 24.71 -1.21 -7.07
C ALA A 289 23.65 -2.27 -6.77
N ILE A 290 23.03 -2.17 -5.57
CA ILE A 290 21.85 -2.93 -5.19
C ILE A 290 20.70 -1.95 -4.97
N LEU A 291 19.59 -2.15 -5.69
CA LEU A 291 18.30 -1.49 -5.45
C LEU A 291 17.45 -2.44 -4.63
N ALA A 292 17.22 -2.15 -3.37
CA ALA A 292 16.57 -3.06 -2.42
C ALA A 292 15.20 -2.54 -1.97
N LEU A 293 14.16 -3.35 -2.13
CA LEU A 293 12.79 -3.01 -1.73
C LEU A 293 12.63 -3.04 -0.21
N GLY A 294 12.25 -1.92 0.37
CA GLY A 294 11.88 -1.84 1.78
C GLY A 294 12.90 -2.48 2.72
N ALA A 295 12.44 -3.37 3.58
CA ALA A 295 13.26 -4.07 4.58
C ALA A 295 14.41 -4.92 4.00
N MET A 296 14.34 -5.27 2.71
CA MET A 296 15.46 -5.95 2.04
C MET A 296 16.74 -5.11 2.01
N ALA A 297 16.65 -3.80 2.23
CA ALA A 297 17.80 -2.91 2.31
C ALA A 297 18.80 -3.34 3.42
N GLY A 298 18.31 -3.84 4.56
CA GLY A 298 19.17 -4.36 5.63
C GLY A 298 20.02 -5.55 5.17
N ARG A 299 19.41 -6.52 4.50
CA ARG A 299 20.13 -7.69 3.94
C ARG A 299 21.08 -7.28 2.80
N ALA A 300 20.69 -6.30 2.00
CA ALA A 300 21.53 -5.76 0.93
C ALA A 300 22.76 -5.05 1.47
N VAL A 301 22.65 -4.32 2.59
CA VAL A 301 23.83 -3.72 3.27
C VAL A 301 24.77 -4.80 3.79
N GLN A 302 24.25 -5.84 4.46
CA GLN A 302 25.07 -6.98 4.90
C GLN A 302 25.75 -7.70 3.72
N ALA A 303 25.06 -7.90 2.63
CA ALA A 303 25.64 -8.46 1.40
C ALA A 303 26.77 -7.58 0.85
N ALA A 304 26.58 -6.27 0.85
CA ALA A 304 27.59 -5.32 0.40
C ALA A 304 28.82 -5.28 1.32
N GLU A 305 28.67 -5.56 2.62
CA GLU A 305 29.78 -5.73 3.56
C GLU A 305 30.59 -6.98 3.23
N LEU A 306 29.94 -8.13 2.97
CA LEU A 306 30.60 -9.36 2.51
C LEU A 306 31.34 -9.18 1.18
N LEU A 307 30.80 -8.36 0.29
CA LEU A 307 31.43 -8.04 -1.00
C LEU A 307 32.64 -7.12 -0.83
N ALA A 308 32.59 -6.17 0.12
CA ALA A 308 33.72 -5.29 0.41
C ALA A 308 34.95 -6.06 0.93
N GLU A 309 34.76 -7.13 1.73
CA GLU A 309 35.84 -8.02 2.13
C GLU A 309 36.57 -8.69 0.93
N LYS A 310 35.88 -8.76 -0.20
CA LYS A 310 36.40 -9.31 -1.47
C LYS A 310 36.85 -8.19 -2.45
N GLY A 311 36.90 -6.94 -1.96
CA GLY A 311 37.33 -5.77 -2.75
C GLY A 311 36.29 -5.25 -3.75
N VAL A 312 34.98 -5.53 -3.52
CA VAL A 312 33.88 -5.02 -4.37
C VAL A 312 33.08 -3.98 -3.59
N GLU A 313 33.29 -2.72 -3.90
CA GLU A 313 32.57 -1.61 -3.26
C GLU A 313 31.17 -1.45 -3.88
N THR A 314 30.14 -1.84 -3.15
CA THR A 314 28.77 -1.92 -3.62
C THR A 314 27.91 -0.82 -3.00
N ALA A 315 27.29 0.02 -3.84
CA ALA A 315 26.27 0.97 -3.41
C ALA A 315 24.96 0.26 -3.09
N VAL A 316 24.24 0.70 -2.04
CA VAL A 316 22.94 0.18 -1.69
C VAL A 316 21.93 1.33 -1.60
N TYR A 317 20.81 1.17 -2.30
CA TYR A 317 19.69 2.09 -2.26
C TYR A 317 18.49 1.41 -1.61
N ALA A 318 17.93 2.00 -0.56
CA ALA A 318 16.67 1.61 0.04
C ALA A 318 15.52 2.21 -0.79
N VAL A 319 14.81 1.38 -1.55
CA VAL A 319 13.66 1.77 -2.35
C VAL A 319 12.40 1.59 -1.52
N SER A 320 11.82 2.69 -1.06
CA SER A 320 10.59 2.67 -0.27
C SER A 320 9.34 3.03 -1.07
N CYS A 321 9.49 3.57 -2.28
CA CYS A 321 8.38 3.95 -3.15
C CYS A 321 8.50 3.23 -4.50
N PRO A 322 8.17 1.91 -4.57
CA PRO A 322 8.48 1.10 -5.76
C PRO A 322 7.70 1.53 -7.01
N LEU A 323 6.57 2.24 -6.86
CA LEU A 323 5.74 2.73 -7.96
C LEU A 323 6.10 4.16 -8.41
N GLU A 324 6.88 4.89 -7.61
CA GLU A 324 7.39 6.23 -7.94
C GLU A 324 8.90 6.12 -8.12
N ILE A 325 9.36 6.08 -9.35
CA ILE A 325 10.76 5.76 -9.66
C ILE A 325 11.64 6.98 -9.48
N ASP A 326 12.60 6.91 -8.56
CA ASP A 326 13.68 7.91 -8.44
C ASP A 326 14.69 7.74 -9.58
N GLU A 327 14.46 8.51 -10.67
CA GLU A 327 15.30 8.44 -11.86
C GLU A 327 16.76 8.86 -11.58
N ARG A 328 16.99 9.72 -10.59
CA ARG A 328 18.33 10.11 -10.17
C ARG A 328 19.05 8.92 -9.53
N ALA A 329 18.42 8.26 -8.55
CA ALA A 329 18.99 7.09 -7.90
C ALA A 329 19.18 5.94 -8.88
N LEU A 330 18.22 5.73 -9.79
CA LEU A 330 18.30 4.73 -10.85
C LEU A 330 19.49 5.01 -11.77
N THR A 331 19.68 6.25 -12.23
CA THR A 331 20.80 6.67 -13.07
C THR A 331 22.14 6.46 -12.37
N GLU A 332 22.26 6.90 -11.10
CA GLU A 332 23.47 6.70 -10.31
C GLU A 332 23.81 5.21 -10.13
N ALA A 333 22.80 4.37 -9.87
CA ALA A 333 22.98 2.92 -9.75
C ALA A 333 23.52 2.32 -11.06
N PHE A 334 22.95 2.72 -12.20
CA PHE A 334 23.35 2.22 -13.51
C PHE A 334 24.76 2.67 -13.94
N GLN A 335 25.24 3.80 -13.45
CA GLN A 335 26.63 4.27 -13.70
C GLN A 335 27.69 3.33 -13.12
N THR A 336 27.35 2.45 -12.19
CA THR A 336 28.28 1.41 -11.66
C THR A 336 28.56 0.28 -12.65
N GLY A 337 27.75 0.16 -13.71
CA GLY A 337 27.86 -0.88 -14.74
C GLY A 337 27.32 -2.26 -14.35
N THR A 338 26.98 -2.49 -13.07
CA THR A 338 26.39 -3.74 -12.57
C THR A 338 25.32 -3.44 -11.55
N VAL A 339 24.07 -3.84 -11.83
CA VAL A 339 22.91 -3.53 -10.97
C VAL A 339 22.15 -4.80 -10.60
N LEU A 340 21.89 -4.98 -9.30
CA LEU A 340 21.04 -6.03 -8.77
C LEU A 340 19.81 -5.39 -8.12
N THR A 341 18.59 -5.77 -8.51
CA THR A 341 17.39 -5.47 -7.72
C THR A 341 17.12 -6.59 -6.74
N VAL A 342 16.71 -6.27 -5.51
CA VAL A 342 16.46 -7.27 -4.46
C VAL A 342 15.11 -6.98 -3.81
N GLU A 343 14.23 -7.97 -3.84
CA GLU A 343 12.87 -7.84 -3.33
C GLU A 343 12.32 -9.17 -2.78
N ASP A 344 11.59 -9.13 -1.70
CA ASP A 344 10.83 -10.29 -1.17
C ASP A 344 9.43 -10.36 -1.80
N HIS A 345 9.38 -10.15 -3.08
CA HIS A 345 8.21 -10.06 -3.93
C HIS A 345 8.40 -10.92 -5.18
N ASN A 346 7.31 -11.30 -5.83
CA ASN A 346 7.37 -12.00 -7.11
C ASN A 346 8.23 -11.22 -8.11
N VAL A 347 9.34 -11.82 -8.49
CA VAL A 347 10.36 -11.19 -9.34
C VAL A 347 9.87 -10.79 -10.73
N VAL A 348 8.78 -11.42 -11.20
CA VAL A 348 8.25 -11.14 -12.55
C VAL A 348 7.52 -9.80 -12.60
N SER A 349 6.82 -9.43 -11.52
CA SER A 349 5.90 -8.29 -11.50
C SER A 349 6.16 -7.29 -10.36
N GLY A 350 7.32 -7.41 -9.69
CA GLY A 350 7.69 -6.55 -8.58
C GLY A 350 8.44 -5.29 -9.00
N MET A 351 9.06 -4.65 -8.00
CA MET A 351 9.84 -3.42 -8.15
C MET A 351 10.92 -3.55 -9.23
N GLY A 352 11.68 -4.66 -9.22
CA GLY A 352 12.79 -4.86 -10.15
C GLY A 352 12.34 -4.80 -11.61
N SER A 353 11.15 -5.34 -11.93
CA SER A 353 10.60 -5.28 -13.28
C SER A 353 10.24 -3.86 -13.70
N LEU A 354 9.63 -3.08 -12.81
CA LEU A 354 9.22 -1.70 -13.08
C LEU A 354 10.45 -0.80 -13.26
N TRP A 355 11.44 -0.92 -12.37
CA TRP A 355 12.62 -0.08 -12.37
C TRP A 355 13.55 -0.38 -13.57
N LEU A 356 13.71 -1.67 -13.94
CA LEU A 356 14.49 -2.01 -15.14
C LEU A 356 13.79 -1.61 -16.44
N ALA A 357 12.46 -1.68 -16.50
CA ALA A 357 11.71 -1.14 -17.65
C ALA A 357 11.93 0.37 -17.78
N ARG A 358 11.91 1.11 -16.67
CA ARG A 358 12.19 2.56 -16.70
C ARG A 358 13.64 2.87 -17.09
N ALA A 359 14.60 2.07 -16.64
CA ALA A 359 15.99 2.22 -17.04
C ALA A 359 16.17 2.09 -18.57
N GLU A 360 15.49 1.12 -19.18
CA GLU A 360 15.48 0.95 -20.64
C GLU A 360 14.86 2.16 -21.36
N GLU A 361 13.73 2.68 -20.87
CA GLU A 361 13.10 3.90 -21.42
C GLU A 361 14.02 5.13 -21.34
N LEU A 362 14.87 5.21 -20.30
CA LEU A 362 15.84 6.28 -20.12
C LEU A 362 17.15 6.06 -20.90
N GLY A 363 17.29 4.93 -21.61
CA GLY A 363 18.50 4.57 -22.31
C GLY A 363 19.69 4.27 -21.39
N LEU A 364 19.43 3.81 -20.16
CA LEU A 364 20.48 3.44 -19.20
C LEU A 364 20.93 2.00 -19.48
N HIS A 365 22.23 1.79 -19.62
CA HIS A 365 22.81 0.49 -19.94
C HIS A 365 23.71 -0.01 -18.82
N SER A 366 23.44 -1.20 -18.34
CA SER A 366 24.22 -1.93 -17.33
C SER A 366 23.91 -3.41 -17.45
N VAL A 367 24.79 -4.26 -16.94
CA VAL A 367 24.42 -5.65 -16.71
C VAL A 367 23.55 -5.69 -15.48
N ALA A 368 22.28 -6.06 -15.65
CA ALA A 368 21.29 -6.02 -14.57
C ALA A 368 20.64 -7.39 -14.35
N ARG A 369 20.33 -7.69 -13.08
CA ARG A 369 19.59 -8.89 -12.67
C ARG A 369 18.54 -8.53 -11.63
N ARG A 370 17.40 -9.21 -11.68
CA ARG A 370 16.38 -9.18 -10.62
C ARG A 370 16.55 -10.39 -9.71
N LEU A 371 16.62 -10.16 -8.42
CA LEU A 371 16.62 -11.19 -7.39
C LEU A 371 15.34 -11.02 -6.54
N GLY A 372 14.52 -12.05 -6.50
CA GLY A 372 13.23 -12.04 -5.81
C GLY A 372 12.62 -13.42 -5.72
N VAL A 373 11.34 -13.48 -5.41
CA VAL A 373 10.60 -14.71 -5.17
C VAL A 373 10.14 -15.32 -6.50
N HIS A 374 10.44 -16.62 -6.71
CA HIS A 374 10.07 -17.38 -7.91
C HIS A 374 8.96 -18.42 -7.66
N ARG A 375 8.63 -18.70 -6.41
CA ARG A 375 7.61 -19.65 -5.96
C ARG A 375 7.11 -19.25 -4.57
N TYR A 376 6.00 -19.79 -4.14
CA TYR A 376 5.60 -19.64 -2.73
C TYR A 376 6.66 -20.28 -1.83
N GLY A 377 6.96 -19.62 -0.71
CA GLY A 377 7.90 -20.11 0.28
C GLY A 377 7.27 -21.17 1.20
N ASP A 378 8.12 -21.89 1.89
CA ASP A 378 7.69 -22.88 2.88
C ASP A 378 7.26 -22.18 4.20
N SER A 379 6.72 -22.93 5.14
CA SER A 379 6.46 -22.47 6.51
C SER A 379 7.68 -22.73 7.39
N GLY A 380 8.11 -21.72 8.13
CA GLY A 380 9.27 -21.82 9.03
C GLY A 380 9.72 -20.45 9.55
N PRO A 381 10.79 -20.39 10.37
CA PRO A 381 11.37 -19.11 10.78
C PRO A 381 11.72 -18.24 9.57
N SER A 382 11.40 -16.96 9.62
CA SER A 382 11.56 -16.04 8.48
C SER A 382 12.98 -16.11 7.86
N GLU A 383 14.04 -16.18 8.69
CA GLU A 383 15.42 -16.25 8.19
C GLU A 383 15.68 -17.50 7.35
N GLU A 384 15.11 -18.64 7.74
CA GLU A 384 15.25 -19.91 7.00
C GLU A 384 14.47 -19.85 5.68
N VAL A 385 13.29 -19.22 5.69
CA VAL A 385 12.48 -19.01 4.48
C VAL A 385 13.23 -18.11 3.49
N TYR A 386 13.82 -17.00 3.95
CA TYR A 386 14.64 -16.13 3.11
C TYR A 386 15.86 -16.86 2.53
N ALA A 387 16.56 -17.66 3.36
CA ALA A 387 17.71 -18.44 2.91
C ALA A 387 17.32 -19.49 1.85
N ALA A 388 16.22 -20.21 2.08
CA ALA A 388 15.69 -21.22 1.13
C ALA A 388 15.24 -20.60 -0.20
N MET A 389 14.87 -19.30 -0.20
CA MET A 389 14.48 -18.54 -1.39
C MET A 389 15.65 -17.80 -2.03
N GLY A 390 16.87 -17.94 -1.52
CA GLY A 390 18.06 -17.28 -2.06
C GLY A 390 18.15 -15.78 -1.78
N LEU A 391 17.49 -15.32 -0.72
CA LEU A 391 17.36 -13.90 -0.34
C LEU A 391 18.10 -13.57 0.99
N SER A 392 18.91 -14.49 1.54
CA SER A 392 19.85 -14.17 2.62
C SER A 392 21.02 -13.32 2.13
N ALA A 393 21.71 -12.65 3.04
CA ALA A 393 22.78 -11.71 2.68
C ALA A 393 23.92 -12.37 1.87
N ASP A 394 24.32 -13.58 2.22
CA ASP A 394 25.32 -14.37 1.49
C ASP A 394 24.85 -14.70 0.06
N LYS A 395 23.57 -15.09 -0.11
CA LYS A 395 22.99 -15.39 -1.43
C LYS A 395 22.86 -14.15 -2.32
N ILE A 396 22.52 -13.00 -1.73
CA ILE A 396 22.51 -11.71 -2.43
C ILE A 396 23.95 -11.38 -2.92
N ALA A 397 24.95 -11.55 -2.04
CA ALA A 397 26.35 -11.32 -2.39
C ALA A 397 26.82 -12.26 -3.52
N GLU A 398 26.54 -13.58 -3.40
CA GLU A 398 26.85 -14.57 -4.44
C GLU A 398 26.22 -14.17 -5.79
N SER A 399 24.93 -13.78 -5.80
CA SER A 399 24.22 -13.38 -7.01
C SER A 399 24.87 -12.16 -7.70
N LEU A 400 25.33 -11.18 -6.92
CA LEU A 400 26.01 -9.99 -7.46
C LEU A 400 27.41 -10.34 -7.98
N GLU A 401 28.17 -11.21 -7.30
CA GLU A 401 29.47 -11.68 -7.79
C GLU A 401 29.36 -12.41 -9.14
N GLU A 402 28.35 -13.28 -9.27
CA GLU A 402 28.08 -13.95 -10.54
C GLU A 402 27.74 -12.92 -11.65
N LEU A 403 26.89 -11.96 -11.33
CA LEU A 403 26.51 -10.91 -12.28
C LEU A 403 27.71 -10.10 -12.75
N LYS A 404 28.64 -9.75 -11.84
CA LYS A 404 29.89 -9.04 -12.20
C LYS A 404 30.82 -9.85 -13.11
N LYS A 405 30.81 -11.17 -13.05
CA LYS A 405 31.59 -12.02 -13.98
C LYS A 405 31.04 -11.93 -15.41
N VAL A 406 29.74 -11.75 -15.56
CA VAL A 406 29.07 -11.57 -16.86
C VAL A 406 29.33 -10.17 -17.43
N ALA A 407 29.54 -9.18 -16.56
CA ALA A 407 29.78 -7.78 -16.95
C ALA A 407 31.20 -7.50 -17.42
N ARG A 408 32.14 -8.47 -17.22
CA ARG A 408 33.55 -8.41 -17.69
C ARG A 408 33.70 -9.04 -19.06
#